data_8855ceb39b883ab41acda6d3a3bb4d02
#
_entry.id   8855ceb39b883ab41acda6d3a3bb4d02
#
_cell.length_a   1.000
_cell.length_b   1.000
_cell.length_c   1.000
_cell.angle_alpha   90.00
_cell.angle_beta   90.00
_cell.angle_gamma   90.00
#
_symmetry.space_group_name_H-M   'P 1'
#
loop_
_entity.id
_entity.type
_entity.pdbx_description
1 polymer ?
#
loop_
_entity_poly.entity_id
_entity_poly.type
_entity_poly.pdbx_seq_one_letter_code
_entity_poly.pdbx_strand_id
1 'polypeptide(L)'
;ISHLHGDHCFGLPGLLSTLALLQKSSSVTVHIFEDGAEMFRSMMDYFCRDRCYELRFNVITKEPRVIYEDSAITVRTFPLRHRVPAVGFVFEEKAKMRHVNAEAVRAFEVPQHFMNSLRQGMDYVTPAGVVIPNEKLTTAADASVSYAYASDTTYSERVIQAVEGVDWLYHEATYGDECEAQARQRFHSTARHAAMVAKEA
;
A
#
# COMPACT_ATOMS: atom_id res chain seq x y z
N ILE A 1 -11.23 0.45 -0.91
CA ILE A 1 -12.13 1.32 -1.69
C ILE A 1 -11.88 2.76 -1.28
N SER A 2 -11.51 3.62 -2.24
CA SER A 2 -11.17 5.02 -1.99
C SER A 2 -12.39 5.88 -1.60
N HIS A 3 -13.52 5.63 -2.25
CA HIS A 3 -14.81 6.32 -1.99
C HIS A 3 -15.98 5.53 -2.62
N LEU A 4 -17.22 5.98 -2.34
CA LEU A 4 -18.43 5.24 -2.69
C LEU A 4 -19.15 5.76 -3.96
N HIS A 5 -18.43 6.24 -4.96
CA HIS A 5 -19.00 6.35 -6.30
C HIS A 5 -19.00 4.98 -6.99
N GLY A 6 -20.03 4.74 -7.83
CA GLY A 6 -20.27 3.42 -8.42
C GLY A 6 -19.11 2.89 -9.25
N ASP A 7 -18.49 3.75 -10.06
CA ASP A 7 -17.32 3.44 -10.89
C ASP A 7 -16.07 3.02 -10.10
N HIS A 8 -16.02 3.32 -8.80
CA HIS A 8 -14.93 2.94 -7.89
C HIS A 8 -15.25 1.75 -6.99
N CYS A 9 -16.51 1.32 -6.90
CA CYS A 9 -16.89 0.26 -5.97
C CYS A 9 -17.76 -0.86 -6.57
N PHE A 10 -18.42 -0.69 -7.72
CA PHE A 10 -19.30 -1.72 -8.29
C PHE A 10 -18.58 -2.98 -8.76
N GLY A 11 -17.29 -2.92 -9.03
CA GLY A 11 -16.48 -4.11 -9.31
C GLY A 11 -16.25 -5.02 -8.10
N LEU A 12 -16.41 -4.52 -6.86
CA LEU A 12 -16.15 -5.27 -5.64
C LEU A 12 -17.00 -6.54 -5.50
N PRO A 13 -18.33 -6.53 -5.68
CA PRO A 13 -19.14 -7.74 -5.57
C PRO A 13 -18.73 -8.82 -6.58
N GLY A 14 -18.41 -8.42 -7.80
CA GLY A 14 -17.93 -9.35 -8.83
C GLY A 14 -16.59 -10.00 -8.45
N LEU A 15 -15.64 -9.21 -7.96
CA LEU A 15 -14.36 -9.71 -7.47
C LEU A 15 -14.57 -10.71 -6.31
N LEU A 16 -15.36 -10.34 -5.31
CA LEU A 16 -15.63 -11.18 -4.15
C LEU A 16 -16.31 -12.49 -4.51
N SER A 17 -17.27 -12.44 -5.46
CA SER A 17 -17.94 -13.63 -5.98
C SER A 17 -16.98 -14.54 -6.76
N THR A 18 -16.08 -13.96 -7.56
CA THR A 18 -15.04 -14.71 -8.27
C THR A 18 -14.08 -15.41 -7.29
N LEU A 19 -13.66 -14.74 -6.21
CA LEU A 19 -12.85 -15.36 -5.17
C LEU A 19 -13.55 -16.55 -4.48
N ALA A 20 -14.87 -16.48 -4.31
CA ALA A 20 -15.67 -17.62 -3.82
C ALA A 20 -15.67 -18.79 -4.82
N LEU A 21 -15.89 -18.51 -6.11
CA LEU A 21 -15.84 -19.54 -7.17
C LEU A 21 -14.46 -20.21 -7.28
N LEU A 22 -13.39 -19.43 -7.07
CA LEU A 22 -12.01 -19.93 -7.05
C LEU A 22 -11.62 -20.62 -5.72
N GLN A 23 -12.58 -20.83 -4.83
CA GLN A 23 -12.40 -21.51 -3.54
C GLN A 23 -11.28 -20.91 -2.68
N LYS A 24 -11.14 -19.55 -2.68
CA LYS A 24 -10.20 -18.88 -1.80
C LYS A 24 -10.51 -19.23 -0.34
N SER A 25 -9.53 -19.78 0.37
CA SER A 25 -9.69 -20.23 1.76
C SER A 25 -9.22 -19.22 2.81
N SER A 26 -8.38 -18.25 2.43
CA SER A 26 -7.90 -17.21 3.35
C SER A 26 -8.90 -16.07 3.47
N SER A 27 -8.92 -15.39 4.64
CA SER A 27 -9.78 -14.22 4.85
C SER A 27 -9.53 -13.11 3.82
N VAL A 28 -10.58 -12.34 3.53
CA VAL A 28 -10.53 -11.14 2.68
C VAL A 28 -10.99 -9.97 3.52
N THR A 29 -10.14 -8.95 3.66
CA THR A 29 -10.49 -7.71 4.35
C THR A 29 -10.69 -6.59 3.33
N VAL A 30 -11.83 -5.94 3.38
CA VAL A 30 -12.16 -4.77 2.56
C VAL A 30 -12.11 -3.53 3.44
N HIS A 31 -11.21 -2.60 3.09
CA HIS A 31 -11.13 -1.29 3.74
C HIS A 31 -12.04 -0.33 2.98
N ILE A 32 -13.07 0.20 3.65
CA ILE A 32 -14.16 0.95 3.03
C ILE A 32 -14.85 1.86 4.06
N PHE A 33 -15.52 2.91 3.61
CA PHE A 33 -16.37 3.74 4.47
C PHE A 33 -17.59 2.97 4.99
N GLU A 34 -18.12 3.38 6.15
CA GLU A 34 -19.15 2.64 6.90
C GLU A 34 -20.39 2.31 6.06
N ASP A 35 -20.96 3.32 5.37
CA ASP A 35 -22.14 3.11 4.51
C ASP A 35 -21.91 2.01 3.45
N GLY A 36 -20.68 1.95 2.91
CA GLY A 36 -20.28 0.90 1.96
C GLY A 36 -20.13 -0.45 2.63
N ALA A 37 -19.60 -0.52 3.84
CA ALA A 37 -19.44 -1.77 4.58
C ALA A 37 -20.80 -2.45 4.84
N GLU A 38 -21.79 -1.69 5.26
CA GLU A 38 -23.17 -2.18 5.50
C GLU A 38 -23.81 -2.67 4.20
N MET A 39 -23.75 -1.86 3.14
CA MET A 39 -24.34 -2.18 1.84
C MET A 39 -23.71 -3.44 1.23
N PHE A 40 -22.38 -3.51 1.16
CA PHE A 40 -21.70 -4.66 0.56
C PHE A 40 -21.80 -5.92 1.41
N ARG A 41 -21.85 -5.81 2.74
CA ARG A 41 -22.13 -6.95 3.61
C ARG A 41 -23.48 -7.57 3.27
N SER A 42 -24.54 -6.77 3.24
CA SER A 42 -25.90 -7.23 2.91
C SER A 42 -25.96 -7.85 1.52
N MET A 43 -25.31 -7.25 0.53
CA MET A 43 -25.22 -7.77 -0.83
C MET A 43 -24.51 -9.12 -0.88
N MET A 44 -23.35 -9.24 -0.24
CA MET A 44 -22.58 -10.50 -0.26
C MET A 44 -23.23 -11.61 0.56
N ASP A 45 -23.94 -11.27 1.62
CA ASP A 45 -24.72 -12.23 2.40
C ASP A 45 -25.96 -12.73 1.66
N TYR A 46 -26.46 -11.96 0.70
CA TYR A 46 -27.55 -12.39 -0.18
C TYR A 46 -27.06 -13.24 -1.36
N PHE A 47 -26.08 -12.72 -2.13
CA PHE A 47 -25.66 -13.33 -3.40
C PHE A 47 -24.55 -14.38 -3.27
N CYS A 48 -23.81 -14.39 -2.16
CA CYS A 48 -22.60 -15.21 -1.98
C CYS A 48 -22.55 -15.83 -0.57
N ARG A 49 -23.65 -16.46 -0.18
CA ARG A 49 -23.82 -17.08 1.15
C ARG A 49 -22.81 -18.20 1.42
N ASP A 50 -22.53 -19.01 0.39
CA ASP A 50 -21.70 -20.21 0.50
C ASP A 50 -20.22 -19.92 0.20
N ARG A 51 -19.77 -18.66 0.35
CA ARG A 51 -18.36 -18.31 0.21
C ARG A 51 -17.51 -19.07 1.20
N CYS A 52 -16.41 -19.65 0.73
CA CYS A 52 -15.50 -20.45 1.56
C CYS A 52 -14.41 -19.62 2.26
N TYR A 53 -14.46 -18.29 2.19
CA TYR A 53 -13.58 -17.37 2.91
C TYR A 53 -14.33 -16.48 3.87
N GLU A 54 -13.65 -16.04 4.92
CA GLU A 54 -14.17 -15.02 5.82
C GLU A 54 -14.04 -13.64 5.18
N LEU A 55 -15.17 -12.92 5.04
CA LEU A 55 -15.21 -11.54 4.56
C LEU A 55 -15.27 -10.58 5.74
N ARG A 56 -14.26 -9.73 5.88
CA ARG A 56 -14.17 -8.69 6.90
C ARG A 56 -14.25 -7.32 6.26
N PHE A 57 -14.95 -6.39 6.92
CA PHE A 57 -14.95 -4.98 6.56
C PHE A 57 -14.23 -4.18 7.63
N ASN A 58 -13.15 -3.50 7.24
CA ASN A 58 -12.44 -2.53 8.08
C ASN A 58 -12.91 -1.14 7.70
N VAL A 59 -13.69 -0.53 8.57
CA VAL A 59 -14.23 0.82 8.35
C VAL A 59 -13.10 1.84 8.40
N ILE A 60 -12.97 2.62 7.32
CA ILE A 60 -12.03 3.74 7.21
C ILE A 60 -12.76 5.08 7.33
N THR A 61 -12.02 6.12 7.69
CA THR A 61 -12.49 7.49 7.79
C THR A 61 -11.58 8.42 7.00
N LYS A 62 -11.91 9.71 6.91
CA LYS A 62 -11.03 10.73 6.30
C LYS A 62 -9.76 11.00 7.11
N GLU A 63 -9.72 10.61 8.37
CA GLU A 63 -8.54 10.83 9.20
C GLU A 63 -7.38 9.93 8.73
N PRO A 64 -6.18 10.50 8.50
CA PRO A 64 -5.01 9.73 8.13
C PRO A 64 -4.68 8.68 9.18
N ARG A 65 -4.52 7.43 8.76
CA ARG A 65 -4.13 6.34 9.67
C ARG A 65 -3.53 5.17 8.92
N VAL A 66 -2.77 4.36 9.61
CA VAL A 66 -2.37 3.03 9.15
C VAL A 66 -3.60 2.12 9.18
N ILE A 67 -3.92 1.51 8.05
CA ILE A 67 -5.05 0.59 7.88
C ILE A 67 -4.62 -0.87 7.72
N TYR A 68 -3.38 -1.09 7.32
CA TYR A 68 -2.77 -2.40 7.19
C TYR A 68 -1.27 -2.32 7.48
N GLU A 69 -0.76 -3.33 8.16
CA GLU A 69 0.66 -3.49 8.42
C GLU A 69 1.00 -4.98 8.59
N ASP A 70 2.07 -5.41 7.95
CA ASP A 70 2.67 -6.74 8.16
C ASP A 70 4.21 -6.65 8.23
N SER A 71 4.90 -7.76 8.05
CA SER A 71 6.37 -7.77 8.06
C SER A 71 7.03 -7.13 6.84
N ALA A 72 6.29 -6.89 5.76
CA ALA A 72 6.81 -6.43 4.47
C ALA A 72 6.38 -5.02 4.12
N ILE A 73 5.12 -4.64 4.43
CA ILE A 73 4.53 -3.37 4.01
C ILE A 73 3.72 -2.71 5.12
N THR A 74 3.60 -1.40 5.03
CA THR A 74 2.63 -0.57 5.76
C THR A 74 1.75 0.13 4.75
N VAL A 75 0.43 0.19 5.01
CA VAL A 75 -0.53 0.94 4.19
C VAL A 75 -1.22 1.98 5.05
N ARG A 76 -1.10 3.24 4.66
CA ARG A 76 -1.77 4.36 5.33
C ARG A 76 -2.73 5.08 4.40
N THR A 77 -3.77 5.67 4.95
CA THR A 77 -4.72 6.53 4.23
C THR A 77 -4.32 8.00 4.35
N PHE A 78 -4.76 8.79 3.37
CA PHE A 78 -4.74 10.27 3.43
C PHE A 78 -6.01 10.85 2.80
N PRO A 79 -6.49 12.02 3.27
CA PRO A 79 -7.74 12.60 2.79
C PRO A 79 -7.60 13.14 1.38
N LEU A 80 -8.59 12.86 0.54
CA LEU A 80 -8.79 13.48 -0.76
C LEU A 80 -9.89 14.53 -0.71
N ARG A 81 -9.82 15.51 -1.61
CA ARG A 81 -10.83 16.58 -1.73
C ARG A 81 -11.80 16.28 -2.86
N HIS A 82 -12.86 15.56 -2.52
CA HIS A 82 -13.90 15.13 -3.44
C HIS A 82 -15.30 15.42 -2.90
N ARG A 83 -16.38 15.22 -3.71
CA ARG A 83 -17.78 15.50 -3.33
C ARG A 83 -18.30 14.61 -2.21
N VAL A 84 -17.82 13.38 -2.17
CA VAL A 84 -18.12 12.40 -1.11
C VAL A 84 -16.87 12.16 -0.27
N PRO A 85 -16.99 11.55 0.93
CA PRO A 85 -15.82 11.12 1.69
C PRO A 85 -14.90 10.26 0.83
N ALA A 86 -13.63 10.70 0.67
CA ALA A 86 -12.65 10.02 -0.17
C ALA A 86 -11.27 10.02 0.47
N VAL A 87 -10.53 8.94 0.26
CA VAL A 87 -9.13 8.79 0.70
C VAL A 87 -8.25 8.25 -0.42
N GLY A 88 -6.99 8.65 -0.39
CA GLY A 88 -5.90 7.98 -1.08
C GLY A 88 -5.19 7.00 -0.17
N PHE A 89 -4.28 6.23 -0.74
CA PHE A 89 -3.50 5.23 -0.03
C PHE A 89 -2.01 5.40 -0.33
N VAL A 90 -1.17 5.26 0.69
CA VAL A 90 0.27 5.10 0.51
C VAL A 90 0.65 3.72 0.98
N PHE A 91 1.37 3.01 0.11
CA PHE A 91 1.97 1.70 0.35
C PHE A 91 3.46 1.92 0.51
N GLU A 92 4.02 1.48 1.63
CA GLU A 92 5.43 1.66 1.95
C GLU A 92 6.04 0.30 2.30
N GLU A 93 7.03 -0.13 1.53
CA GLU A 93 7.80 -1.32 1.88
C GLU A 93 8.64 -1.04 3.13
N LYS A 94 8.64 -1.98 4.05
CA LYS A 94 9.55 -1.95 5.20
C LYS A 94 10.99 -2.20 4.78
N ALA A 95 11.93 -1.79 5.61
CA ALA A 95 13.35 -2.04 5.38
C ALA A 95 13.59 -3.53 5.11
N LYS A 96 14.23 -3.82 3.98
CA LYS A 96 14.58 -5.18 3.56
C LYS A 96 15.84 -5.66 4.27
N MET A 97 15.95 -6.97 4.40
CA MET A 97 17.14 -7.55 5.00
C MET A 97 18.31 -7.59 4.02
N ARG A 98 19.53 -7.45 4.53
CA ARG A 98 20.77 -7.58 3.74
C ARG A 98 20.88 -8.95 3.08
N HIS A 99 21.58 -9.01 1.96
CA HIS A 99 21.84 -10.25 1.24
C HIS A 99 23.12 -10.91 1.76
N VAL A 100 23.05 -12.22 2.11
CA VAL A 100 24.21 -12.97 2.59
C VAL A 100 25.11 -13.34 1.42
N ASN A 101 26.40 -13.06 1.56
CA ASN A 101 27.43 -13.54 0.64
C ASN A 101 27.81 -14.99 1.00
N ALA A 102 27.30 -15.95 0.23
CA ALA A 102 27.48 -17.36 0.51
C ALA A 102 28.94 -17.84 0.46
N GLU A 103 29.81 -17.19 -0.34
CA GLU A 103 31.24 -17.50 -0.42
C GLU A 103 31.96 -17.02 0.83
N ALA A 104 31.71 -15.76 1.23
CA ALA A 104 32.29 -15.20 2.44
C ALA A 104 31.86 -15.96 3.70
N VAL A 105 30.57 -16.28 3.82
CA VAL A 105 30.04 -17.07 4.94
C VAL A 105 30.73 -18.44 5.05
N ARG A 106 30.99 -19.12 3.94
CA ARG A 106 31.73 -20.37 3.90
C ARG A 106 33.19 -20.17 4.27
N ALA A 107 33.85 -19.15 3.73
CA ALA A 107 35.26 -18.87 3.99
C ALA A 107 35.54 -18.51 5.47
N PHE A 108 34.60 -17.83 6.14
CA PHE A 108 34.70 -17.51 7.56
C PHE A 108 34.02 -18.52 8.48
N GLU A 109 33.57 -19.66 7.96
CA GLU A 109 32.91 -20.74 8.70
C GLU A 109 31.75 -20.27 9.59
N VAL A 110 30.97 -19.30 9.10
CA VAL A 110 29.84 -18.74 9.85
C VAL A 110 28.74 -19.81 9.97
N PRO A 111 28.27 -20.12 11.19
CA PRO A 111 27.29 -21.16 11.38
C PRO A 111 25.91 -20.78 10.86
N GLN A 112 25.14 -21.75 10.35
CA GLN A 112 23.85 -21.52 9.70
C GLN A 112 22.82 -20.79 10.58
N HIS A 113 22.82 -21.04 11.89
CA HIS A 113 21.92 -20.36 12.82
C HIS A 113 22.18 -18.86 12.92
N PHE A 114 23.36 -18.35 12.53
CA PHE A 114 23.71 -16.93 12.55
C PHE A 114 23.25 -16.16 11.30
N MET A 115 22.77 -16.85 10.25
CA MET A 115 22.39 -16.23 8.98
C MET A 115 21.35 -15.12 9.14
N ASN A 116 20.36 -15.31 10.02
CA ASN A 116 19.33 -14.30 10.25
C ASN A 116 19.89 -13.03 10.90
N SER A 117 20.83 -13.19 11.83
CA SER A 117 21.54 -12.07 12.47
C SER A 117 22.39 -11.29 11.46
N LEU A 118 23.07 -11.99 10.53
CA LEU A 118 23.79 -11.33 9.44
C LEU A 118 22.85 -10.50 8.56
N ARG A 119 21.70 -11.06 8.19
CA ARG A 119 20.70 -10.34 7.36
C ARG A 119 20.14 -9.10 8.06
N GLN A 120 20.18 -9.07 9.38
CA GLN A 120 19.80 -7.92 10.22
C GLN A 120 20.94 -6.91 10.41
N GLY A 121 22.13 -7.18 9.87
CA GLY A 121 23.27 -6.26 9.94
C GLY A 121 24.24 -6.51 11.11
N MET A 122 24.10 -7.63 11.85
CA MET A 122 24.97 -7.93 12.97
C MET A 122 26.35 -8.45 12.50
N ASP A 123 27.41 -8.00 13.16
CA ASP A 123 28.76 -8.54 12.98
C ASP A 123 28.85 -9.97 13.53
N TYR A 124 29.67 -10.80 12.93
CA TYR A 124 29.93 -12.15 13.43
C TYR A 124 31.18 -12.19 14.31
N VAL A 125 31.05 -12.76 15.50
CA VAL A 125 32.19 -12.98 16.40
C VAL A 125 32.54 -14.48 16.34
N THR A 126 33.76 -14.78 15.92
CA THR A 126 34.26 -16.16 15.87
C THR A 126 34.42 -16.76 17.28
N PRO A 127 34.52 -18.10 17.44
CA PRO A 127 34.79 -18.72 18.74
C PRO A 127 36.11 -18.28 19.37
N ALA A 128 37.06 -17.78 18.57
CA ALA A 128 38.33 -17.20 19.03
C ALA A 128 38.23 -15.72 19.44
N GLY A 129 37.03 -15.13 19.41
CA GLY A 129 36.80 -13.73 19.79
C GLY A 129 37.12 -12.70 18.69
N VAL A 130 37.38 -13.13 17.45
CA VAL A 130 37.67 -12.24 16.33
C VAL A 130 36.35 -11.71 15.76
N VAL A 131 36.19 -10.41 15.64
CA VAL A 131 35.01 -9.76 15.05
C VAL A 131 35.17 -9.71 13.52
N ILE A 132 34.22 -10.29 12.79
CA ILE A 132 34.11 -10.19 11.34
C ILE A 132 32.99 -9.18 11.05
N PRO A 133 33.30 -8.01 10.48
CA PRO A 133 32.29 -7.01 10.14
C PRO A 133 31.22 -7.54 9.19
N ASN A 134 29.97 -7.20 9.42
CA ASN A 134 28.84 -7.64 8.62
C ASN A 134 29.01 -7.36 7.12
N GLU A 135 29.60 -6.22 6.76
CA GLU A 135 29.85 -5.80 5.37
C GLU A 135 30.78 -6.76 4.59
N LYS A 136 31.60 -7.55 5.29
CA LYS A 136 32.40 -8.62 4.65
C LYS A 136 31.59 -9.87 4.35
N LEU A 137 30.48 -10.07 5.07
CA LEU A 137 29.66 -11.28 5.01
C LEU A 137 28.33 -11.06 4.26
N THR A 138 27.99 -9.80 3.95
CA THR A 138 26.72 -9.44 3.31
C THR A 138 26.90 -8.31 2.31
N THR A 139 25.92 -8.16 1.42
CA THR A 139 25.75 -6.97 0.58
C THR A 139 24.53 -6.17 1.05
N ALA A 140 24.42 -4.91 0.62
CA ALA A 140 23.27 -4.07 0.96
C ALA A 140 21.94 -4.70 0.57
N ALA A 141 20.91 -4.46 1.36
CA ALA A 141 19.54 -4.81 0.99
C ALA A 141 19.09 -4.02 -0.25
N ASP A 142 18.12 -4.56 -0.98
CA ASP A 142 17.43 -3.79 -2.00
C ASP A 142 16.73 -2.57 -1.36
N ALA A 143 16.67 -1.46 -2.08
CA ALA A 143 15.93 -0.29 -1.62
C ALA A 143 14.46 -0.63 -1.39
N SER A 144 13.89 -0.09 -0.33
CA SER A 144 12.44 -0.13 -0.13
C SER A 144 11.78 0.83 -1.12
N VAL A 145 10.60 0.48 -1.59
CA VAL A 145 9.82 1.25 -2.58
C VAL A 145 8.51 1.68 -1.96
N SER A 146 8.08 2.88 -2.29
CA SER A 146 6.80 3.45 -1.88
C SER A 146 5.94 3.81 -3.08
N TYR A 147 4.63 3.62 -2.94
CA TYR A 147 3.63 3.91 -3.96
C TYR A 147 2.44 4.64 -3.36
N ALA A 148 2.05 5.76 -3.95
CA ALA A 148 0.85 6.48 -3.57
C ALA A 148 -0.23 6.38 -4.66
N TYR A 149 -1.46 6.16 -4.23
CA TYR A 149 -2.65 6.15 -5.05
C TYR A 149 -3.58 7.29 -4.63
N ALA A 150 -3.60 8.36 -5.41
CA ALA A 150 -4.52 9.48 -5.27
C ALA A 150 -5.65 9.31 -6.30
N SER A 151 -6.81 8.82 -5.81
CA SER A 151 -8.04 8.68 -6.59
C SER A 151 -8.67 10.06 -6.81
N ASP A 152 -9.98 10.12 -7.04
CA ASP A 152 -10.72 11.34 -7.36
C ASP A 152 -10.48 12.46 -6.34
N THR A 153 -9.90 13.54 -6.81
CA THR A 153 -9.56 14.71 -5.98
C THR A 153 -9.36 15.96 -6.84
N THR A 154 -9.72 17.11 -6.31
CA THR A 154 -9.19 18.37 -6.86
C THR A 154 -7.75 18.57 -6.38
N TYR A 155 -6.98 19.39 -7.10
CA TYR A 155 -5.64 19.81 -6.67
C TYR A 155 -5.63 20.25 -5.20
N SER A 156 -4.70 19.76 -4.42
CA SER A 156 -4.64 19.99 -2.98
C SER A 156 -3.22 19.87 -2.43
N GLU A 157 -2.76 20.90 -1.73
CA GLU A 157 -1.48 20.88 -1.00
C GLU A 157 -1.41 19.78 0.05
N ARG A 158 -2.56 19.37 0.63
CA ARG A 158 -2.60 18.25 1.57
C ARG A 158 -2.28 16.93 0.91
N VAL A 159 -2.60 16.78 -0.38
CA VAL A 159 -2.21 15.59 -1.15
C VAL A 159 -0.71 15.61 -1.37
N ILE A 160 -0.12 16.76 -1.77
CA ILE A 160 1.34 16.91 -1.93
C ILE A 160 2.06 16.49 -0.66
N GLN A 161 1.69 17.07 0.49
CA GLN A 161 2.28 16.73 1.79
C GLN A 161 2.13 15.25 2.16
N ALA A 162 1.01 14.64 1.81
CA ALA A 162 0.76 13.23 2.14
C ALA A 162 1.57 12.25 1.30
N VAL A 163 1.97 12.64 0.09
CA VAL A 163 2.71 11.80 -0.86
C VAL A 163 4.17 12.25 -1.05
N GLU A 164 4.64 13.19 -0.24
CA GLU A 164 6.02 13.70 -0.28
C GLU A 164 7.03 12.55 -0.17
N GLY A 165 7.97 12.51 -1.12
CA GLY A 165 9.06 11.55 -1.16
C GLY A 165 8.66 10.13 -1.58
N VAL A 166 7.44 9.88 -2.05
CA VAL A 166 7.10 8.55 -2.60
C VAL A 166 7.83 8.30 -3.92
N ASP A 167 8.22 7.04 -4.16
CA ASP A 167 8.91 6.65 -5.41
C ASP A 167 7.97 6.66 -6.61
N TRP A 168 6.69 6.32 -6.41
CA TRP A 168 5.68 6.23 -7.45
C TRP A 168 4.38 6.88 -7.02
N LEU A 169 3.82 7.75 -7.85
CA LEU A 169 2.55 8.39 -7.63
C LEU A 169 1.58 8.06 -8.78
N TYR A 170 0.44 7.45 -8.46
CA TYR A 170 -0.76 7.52 -9.29
C TYR A 170 -1.60 8.70 -8.80
N HIS A 171 -1.94 9.61 -9.71
CA HIS A 171 -2.84 10.72 -9.45
C HIS A 171 -3.86 10.81 -10.58
N GLU A 172 -5.15 11.01 -10.24
CA GLU A 172 -6.17 11.19 -11.26
C GLU A 172 -5.88 12.40 -12.16
N ALA A 173 -6.35 12.33 -13.39
CA ALA A 173 -6.29 13.40 -14.39
C ALA A 173 -7.51 13.31 -15.30
N THR A 174 -8.70 13.40 -14.70
CA THR A 174 -9.99 13.17 -15.36
C THR A 174 -10.28 14.19 -16.47
N TYR A 175 -9.71 15.39 -16.37
CA TYR A 175 -9.92 16.47 -17.33
C TYR A 175 -8.62 16.90 -18.01
N GLY A 176 -8.75 17.33 -19.30
CA GLY A 176 -7.70 18.12 -19.95
C GLY A 176 -7.61 19.53 -19.35
N ASP A 177 -6.49 20.22 -19.59
CA ASP A 177 -6.22 21.52 -18.98
C ASP A 177 -7.20 22.62 -19.47
N GLU A 178 -7.75 22.46 -20.66
CA GLU A 178 -8.78 23.33 -21.24
C GLU A 178 -10.12 23.27 -20.45
N CYS A 179 -10.30 22.22 -19.65
CA CYS A 179 -11.51 22.00 -18.83
C CYS A 179 -11.28 22.23 -17.33
N GLU A 180 -10.27 23.03 -16.94
CA GLU A 180 -9.91 23.27 -15.54
C GLU A 180 -11.10 23.75 -14.68
N ALA A 181 -11.94 24.64 -15.21
CA ALA A 181 -13.12 25.14 -14.50
C ALA A 181 -14.12 24.00 -14.18
N GLN A 182 -14.32 23.07 -15.13
CA GLN A 182 -15.18 21.91 -14.93
C GLN A 182 -14.54 20.92 -13.93
N ALA A 183 -13.24 20.68 -14.02
CA ALA A 183 -12.50 19.85 -13.09
C ALA A 183 -12.72 20.34 -11.65
N ARG A 184 -12.51 21.62 -11.42
CA ARG A 184 -12.73 22.26 -10.11
C ARG A 184 -14.18 22.14 -9.62
N GLN A 185 -15.16 22.38 -10.49
CA GLN A 185 -16.59 22.26 -10.15
C GLN A 185 -16.99 20.83 -9.80
N ARG A 186 -16.36 19.83 -10.44
CA ARG A 186 -16.65 18.42 -10.25
C ARG A 186 -15.77 17.75 -9.19
N PHE A 187 -14.84 18.50 -8.57
CA PHE A 187 -13.86 18.02 -7.60
C PHE A 187 -12.90 16.96 -8.20
N HIS A 188 -12.41 17.26 -9.40
CA HIS A 188 -11.40 16.48 -10.11
C HIS A 188 -10.18 17.33 -10.44
N SER A 189 -9.16 16.68 -10.96
CA SER A 189 -7.92 17.30 -11.40
C SER A 189 -7.76 17.29 -12.92
N THR A 190 -6.89 18.16 -13.42
CA THR A 190 -6.40 18.13 -14.79
C THR A 190 -5.06 17.41 -14.86
N ALA A 191 -4.61 17.08 -16.08
CA ALA A 191 -3.28 16.50 -16.30
C ALA A 191 -2.16 17.40 -15.74
N ARG A 192 -2.30 18.72 -15.86
CA ARG A 192 -1.37 19.70 -15.28
C ARG A 192 -1.36 19.63 -13.75
N HIS A 193 -2.51 19.52 -13.12
CA HIS A 193 -2.61 19.36 -11.66
C HIS A 193 -1.88 18.12 -11.18
N ALA A 194 -2.06 16.97 -11.86
CA ALA A 194 -1.36 15.75 -11.54
C ALA A 194 0.17 15.90 -11.65
N ALA A 195 0.63 16.56 -12.73
CA ALA A 195 2.05 16.84 -12.94
C ALA A 195 2.63 17.81 -11.88
N MET A 196 1.84 18.80 -11.44
CA MET A 196 2.24 19.72 -10.37
C MET A 196 2.40 18.98 -9.04
N VAL A 197 1.42 18.13 -8.67
CA VAL A 197 1.53 17.31 -7.47
C VAL A 197 2.78 16.43 -7.51
N ALA A 198 3.03 15.74 -8.63
CA ALA A 198 4.20 14.87 -8.78
C ALA A 198 5.54 15.62 -8.75
N LYS A 199 5.55 16.92 -9.15
CA LYS A 199 6.76 17.75 -9.12
C LYS A 199 7.07 18.28 -7.72
N GLU A 200 6.02 18.57 -6.94
CA GLU A 200 6.13 19.23 -5.64
C GLU A 200 6.22 18.23 -4.48
N ALA A 201 5.87 16.96 -4.72
CA ALA A 201 6.01 15.86 -3.80
C ALA A 201 7.39 15.20 -3.88
#